data_5cbfc20560060b3695a69043bca4f476
#
_entry.id   5cbfc20560060b3695a69043bca4f476
#
_cell.length_a   1.000
_cell.length_b   1.000
_cell.length_c   1.000
_cell.angle_alpha   90.00
_cell.angle_beta   90.00
_cell.angle_gamma   90.00
#
_symmetry.space_group_name_H-M   'P 1'
#
loop_
_entity.id
_entity.type
_entity.pdbx_description
1 polymer ?
#
loop_
_entity_poly.entity_id
_entity_poly.type
_entity_poly.pdbx_seq_one_letter_code
_entity_poly.pdbx_strand_id
1 'polypeptide(L)'
;MIQGNIDPEKVQIIIDKFTPKIKAKLKTLVILSGRDWQTYIRTKFFTGYSYGKKSGKLQSRTSFLSKSIQPAPVTVTKEGISGGINIGASYARTHVGPKGQVTTIKPVKKKWLTIPLEAAMTPKGEVRGSAQDKAVWGNTFFDRNDKGDLILYGQKLFQKGAKTGQAGGKIVPLFLLRKEIKVKTRIHPEVIFKWGKAKFIENLQKEILK
;
A
#
# COMPACT_ATOMS: atom_id res chain seq x y z
N MET A 1 -15.70 -0.95 -1.69
CA MET A 1 -15.20 -0.93 -3.07
C MET A 1 -14.91 0.52 -3.42
N ILE A 2 -13.65 0.92 -3.56
CA ILE A 2 -13.32 2.24 -4.10
C ILE A 2 -13.34 2.03 -5.61
N GLN A 3 -14.46 2.31 -6.24
CA GLN A 3 -14.47 2.70 -7.63
C GLN A 3 -13.87 4.11 -7.66
N GLY A 4 -12.57 4.21 -7.87
CA GLY A 4 -12.00 5.40 -8.44
C GLY A 4 -12.61 5.50 -9.84
N ASN A 5 -13.72 6.20 -9.95
CA ASN A 5 -14.19 6.68 -11.24
C ASN A 5 -13.06 7.56 -11.76
N ILE A 6 -12.23 6.94 -12.59
CA ILE A 6 -11.45 7.65 -13.55
C ILE A 6 -12.51 8.18 -14.49
N ASP A 7 -12.88 9.46 -14.30
CA ASP A 7 -13.46 10.21 -15.39
C ASP A 7 -12.28 10.56 -16.30
N PRO A 8 -11.99 9.75 -17.32
CA PRO A 8 -11.13 10.22 -18.38
C PRO A 8 -11.98 11.30 -19.03
N GLU A 9 -11.45 12.47 -19.22
CA GLU A 9 -11.89 13.27 -20.39
C GLU A 9 -11.99 12.23 -21.51
N LYS A 10 -13.23 11.90 -21.83
CA LYS A 10 -13.66 10.73 -22.57
C LYS A 10 -12.83 10.58 -23.84
N VAL A 11 -11.86 9.67 -23.85
CA VAL A 11 -11.47 9.07 -25.10
C VAL A 11 -12.63 8.17 -25.49
N GLN A 12 -13.73 8.79 -25.88
CA GLN A 12 -14.91 8.12 -26.39
C GLN A 12 -14.59 7.73 -27.84
N ILE A 13 -13.86 6.64 -27.94
CA ILE A 13 -13.68 5.97 -29.24
C ILE A 13 -15.07 5.44 -29.54
N ILE A 14 -15.75 6.00 -30.53
CA ILE A 14 -17.04 5.51 -31.02
C ILE A 14 -16.78 4.13 -31.63
N ILE A 15 -16.94 3.09 -30.79
CA ILE A 15 -16.55 1.70 -31.12
C ILE A 15 -17.51 1.08 -32.12
N ASP A 16 -18.72 1.60 -32.27
CA ASP A 16 -19.72 1.02 -33.19
C ASP A 16 -19.27 1.03 -34.66
N LYS A 17 -18.36 1.92 -35.02
CA LYS A 17 -17.79 2.00 -36.37
C LYS A 17 -16.60 1.09 -36.63
N PHE A 18 -16.08 0.41 -35.60
CA PHE A 18 -14.91 -0.46 -35.76
C PHE A 18 -15.26 -1.89 -36.12
N THR A 19 -14.45 -2.48 -36.98
CA THR A 19 -14.56 -3.91 -37.32
C THR A 19 -14.32 -4.78 -36.07
N PRO A 20 -14.87 -6.01 -36.03
CA PRO A 20 -14.64 -6.95 -34.92
C PRO A 20 -13.15 -7.18 -34.64
N LYS A 21 -12.31 -7.16 -35.66
CA LYS A 21 -10.84 -7.31 -35.54
C LYS A 21 -10.21 -6.14 -34.78
N ILE A 22 -10.63 -4.90 -35.05
CA ILE A 22 -10.14 -3.71 -34.34
C ILE A 22 -10.63 -3.73 -32.89
N LYS A 23 -11.90 -4.10 -32.65
CA LYS A 23 -12.45 -4.24 -31.30
C LYS A 23 -11.64 -5.25 -30.48
N ALA A 24 -11.30 -6.39 -31.04
CA ALA A 24 -10.46 -7.40 -30.36
C ALA A 24 -9.06 -6.87 -30.04
N LYS A 25 -8.41 -6.19 -30.97
CA LYS A 25 -7.10 -5.54 -30.73
C LYS A 25 -7.17 -4.50 -29.61
N LEU A 26 -8.18 -3.63 -29.63
CA LEU A 26 -8.38 -2.62 -28.58
C LEU A 26 -8.61 -3.26 -27.21
N LYS A 27 -9.40 -4.32 -27.12
CA LYS A 27 -9.60 -5.08 -25.88
C LYS A 27 -8.28 -5.63 -25.35
N THR A 28 -7.46 -6.20 -26.21
CA THR A 28 -6.12 -6.71 -25.84
C THR A 28 -5.22 -5.59 -25.35
N LEU A 29 -5.21 -4.44 -25.99
CA LEU A 29 -4.43 -3.27 -25.57
C LEU A 29 -4.86 -2.76 -24.18
N VAL A 30 -6.15 -2.72 -23.88
CA VAL A 30 -6.64 -2.32 -22.56
C VAL A 30 -6.19 -3.32 -21.49
N ILE A 31 -6.22 -4.63 -21.79
CA ILE A 31 -5.72 -5.66 -20.85
C ILE A 31 -4.22 -5.49 -20.59
N LEU A 32 -3.42 -5.30 -21.62
CA LEU A 32 -1.97 -5.09 -21.50
C LEU A 32 -1.67 -3.81 -20.72
N SER A 33 -2.39 -2.72 -21.01
CA SER A 33 -2.26 -1.47 -20.27
C SER A 33 -2.57 -1.62 -18.79
N GLY A 34 -3.58 -2.42 -18.42
CA GLY A 34 -3.86 -2.73 -17.02
C GLY A 34 -2.69 -3.41 -16.31
N ARG A 35 -2.00 -4.33 -16.97
CA ARG A 35 -0.78 -4.99 -16.46
C ARG A 35 0.40 -4.01 -16.33
N ASP A 36 0.58 -3.15 -17.32
CA ASP A 36 1.61 -2.11 -17.29
C ASP A 36 1.38 -1.15 -16.12
N TRP A 37 0.14 -0.71 -15.89
CA TRP A 37 -0.24 0.14 -14.77
C TRP A 37 0.02 -0.54 -13.42
N GLN A 38 -0.34 -1.83 -13.30
CA GLN A 38 -0.06 -2.61 -12.10
C GLN A 38 1.45 -2.63 -11.81
N THR A 39 2.26 -2.92 -12.82
CA THR A 39 3.72 -2.96 -12.71
C THR A 39 4.27 -1.59 -12.33
N TYR A 40 3.82 -0.53 -13.01
CA TYR A 40 4.24 0.84 -12.72
C TYR A 40 3.92 1.24 -11.28
N ILE A 41 2.69 0.97 -10.80
CA ILE A 41 2.30 1.30 -9.43
C ILE A 41 3.19 0.56 -8.42
N ARG A 42 3.43 -0.74 -8.65
CA ARG A 42 4.26 -1.55 -7.77
C ARG A 42 5.71 -1.09 -7.71
N THR A 43 6.29 -0.72 -8.83
CA THR A 43 7.69 -0.27 -8.90
C THR A 43 7.86 1.18 -8.44
N LYS A 44 6.92 2.06 -8.76
CA LYS A 44 7.01 3.48 -8.45
C LYS A 44 6.75 3.79 -6.99
N PHE A 45 5.72 3.18 -6.40
CA PHE A 45 5.21 3.55 -5.08
C PHE A 45 5.62 2.59 -3.96
N PHE A 46 6.14 1.41 -4.29
CA PHE A 46 6.58 0.44 -3.28
C PHE A 46 8.08 0.23 -3.33
N THR A 47 8.66 0.03 -2.15
CA THR A 47 10.01 -0.54 -2.01
C THR A 47 9.89 -2.01 -1.69
N GLY A 48 10.87 -2.80 -2.12
CA GLY A 48 11.03 -4.15 -1.60
C GLY A 48 11.24 -4.18 -0.07
N TYR A 49 11.49 -5.34 0.47
CA TYR A 49 11.60 -5.63 1.92
C TYR A 49 12.72 -4.90 2.68
N SER A 50 13.47 -3.97 2.08
CA SER A 50 14.57 -3.31 2.78
C SER A 50 14.05 -2.32 3.83
N TYR A 51 14.21 -2.71 5.08
CA TYR A 51 13.97 -1.90 6.26
C TYR A 51 14.96 -0.73 6.30
N GLY A 52 14.50 0.47 6.55
CA GLY A 52 15.37 1.59 6.94
C GLY A 52 15.67 2.67 5.88
N LYS A 53 15.32 2.50 4.62
CA LYS A 53 15.55 3.58 3.63
C LYS A 53 14.36 4.55 3.61
N LYS A 54 14.60 5.82 3.95
CA LYS A 54 13.65 6.95 3.84
C LYS A 54 13.39 7.32 2.37
N SER A 55 12.88 6.38 1.57
CA SER A 55 12.69 6.59 0.12
C SER A 55 11.38 7.31 -0.23
N GLY A 56 10.56 7.69 0.75
CA GLY A 56 9.20 8.20 0.50
C GLY A 56 8.21 7.16 -0.03
N LYS A 57 8.69 5.98 -0.43
CA LYS A 57 7.86 4.89 -0.93
C LYS A 57 7.22 4.09 0.21
N LEU A 58 6.14 3.38 -0.10
CA LEU A 58 5.49 2.45 0.82
C LEU A 58 6.36 1.21 1.01
N GLN A 59 6.65 0.88 2.27
CA GLN A 59 7.32 -0.38 2.58
C GLN A 59 6.34 -1.54 2.48
N SER A 60 6.73 -2.57 1.77
CA SER A 60 5.91 -3.77 1.59
C SER A 60 6.19 -4.77 2.70
N ARG A 61 5.63 -4.56 3.91
CA ARG A 61 5.84 -5.47 5.04
C ARG A 61 5.28 -6.86 4.77
N THR A 62 3.99 -6.94 4.45
CA THR A 62 3.29 -8.20 4.17
C THR A 62 3.06 -8.41 2.68
N SER A 63 3.46 -7.47 1.85
CA SER A 63 3.13 -7.37 0.42
C SER A 63 1.62 -7.33 0.12
N PHE A 64 0.75 -7.31 1.14
CA PHE A 64 -0.69 -7.39 0.95
C PHE A 64 -1.24 -6.25 0.10
N LEU A 65 -0.87 -4.99 0.41
CA LEU A 65 -1.31 -3.84 -0.38
C LEU A 65 -0.79 -3.92 -1.83
N SER A 66 0.48 -4.24 -2.01
CA SER A 66 1.08 -4.39 -3.34
C SER A 66 0.44 -5.53 -4.15
N LYS A 67 0.17 -6.68 -3.51
CA LYS A 67 -0.50 -7.82 -4.14
C LYS A 67 -1.97 -7.54 -4.44
N SER A 68 -2.65 -6.70 -3.63
CA SER A 68 -4.05 -6.32 -3.84
C SER A 68 -4.27 -5.38 -5.03
N ILE A 69 -3.20 -4.85 -5.63
CA ILE A 69 -3.25 -4.05 -6.84
C ILE A 69 -3.36 -5.00 -8.02
N GLN A 70 -4.52 -5.04 -8.65
CA GLN A 70 -4.83 -5.94 -9.75
C GLN A 70 -5.46 -5.17 -10.91
N PRO A 71 -5.23 -5.58 -12.18
CA PRO A 71 -6.00 -5.06 -13.28
C PRO A 71 -7.50 -5.30 -13.06
N ALA A 72 -8.31 -4.29 -13.32
CA ALA A 72 -9.76 -4.44 -13.33
C ALA A 72 -10.19 -5.27 -14.55
N PRO A 73 -11.31 -6.01 -14.45
CA PRO A 73 -11.90 -6.65 -15.63
C PRO A 73 -12.18 -5.63 -16.74
N VAL A 74 -11.89 -6.02 -17.97
CA VAL A 74 -12.17 -5.16 -19.12
C VAL A 74 -13.65 -5.33 -19.52
N THR A 75 -14.35 -4.20 -19.52
CA THR A 75 -15.76 -4.14 -19.90
C THR A 75 -15.86 -3.56 -21.33
N VAL A 76 -16.64 -4.23 -22.17
CA VAL A 76 -16.96 -3.77 -23.53
C VAL A 76 -18.42 -3.40 -23.56
N THR A 77 -18.74 -2.17 -23.88
CA THR A 77 -20.10 -1.65 -24.05
C THR A 77 -20.28 -1.09 -25.47
N LYS A 78 -21.49 -0.69 -25.80
CA LYS A 78 -21.74 0.05 -27.06
C LYS A 78 -20.99 1.38 -27.12
N GLU A 79 -20.74 1.98 -25.97
CA GLU A 79 -20.10 3.28 -25.83
C GLU A 79 -18.58 3.20 -25.84
N GLY A 80 -17.99 2.05 -25.48
CA GLY A 80 -16.54 1.94 -25.42
C GLY A 80 -15.99 0.67 -24.76
N ILE A 81 -14.68 0.63 -24.67
CA ILE A 81 -13.94 -0.38 -23.93
C ILE A 81 -13.29 0.30 -22.73
N SER A 82 -13.59 -0.18 -21.54
CA SER A 82 -13.04 0.35 -20.30
C SER A 82 -12.26 -0.71 -19.53
N GLY A 83 -11.24 -0.27 -18.82
CA GLY A 83 -10.44 -1.09 -17.92
C GLY A 83 -9.78 -0.17 -16.89
N GLY A 84 -9.06 -0.74 -15.93
CA GLY A 84 -8.45 0.06 -14.89
C GLY A 84 -7.64 -0.77 -13.91
N ILE A 85 -7.48 -0.24 -12.71
CA ILE A 85 -6.81 -0.90 -11.60
C ILE A 85 -7.73 -0.95 -10.39
N ASN A 86 -7.86 -2.13 -9.81
CA ASN A 86 -8.51 -2.35 -8.52
C ASN A 86 -7.47 -2.46 -7.41
N ILE A 87 -7.74 -1.83 -6.27
CA ILE A 87 -6.92 -1.96 -5.06
C ILE A 87 -7.81 -2.53 -3.96
N GLY A 88 -7.70 -3.84 -3.72
CA GLY A 88 -8.60 -4.57 -2.83
C GLY A 88 -8.30 -4.44 -1.33
N ALA A 89 -7.16 -3.85 -0.94
CA ALA A 89 -6.83 -3.69 0.47
C ALA A 89 -7.73 -2.64 1.14
N SER A 90 -8.43 -3.01 2.22
CA SER A 90 -9.37 -2.13 2.93
C SER A 90 -8.73 -0.83 3.43
N TYR A 91 -7.46 -0.89 3.82
CA TYR A 91 -6.70 0.28 4.29
C TYR A 91 -6.04 1.09 3.15
N ALA A 92 -6.24 0.71 1.90
CA ALA A 92 -5.69 1.44 0.74
C ALA A 92 -6.09 2.92 0.73
N ARG A 93 -7.30 3.24 1.21
CA ARG A 93 -7.81 4.62 1.31
C ARG A 93 -6.88 5.59 2.03
N THR A 94 -6.08 5.10 2.98
CA THR A 94 -5.12 5.95 3.71
C THR A 94 -3.88 6.29 2.90
N HIS A 95 -3.62 5.55 1.84
CA HIS A 95 -2.42 5.69 1.01
C HIS A 95 -2.71 6.18 -0.40
N VAL A 96 -3.96 6.06 -0.87
CA VAL A 96 -4.38 6.45 -2.22
C VAL A 96 -5.14 7.78 -2.16
N GLY A 97 -4.70 8.75 -2.92
CA GLY A 97 -5.35 10.07 -3.01
C GLY A 97 -4.44 11.13 -3.61
N PRO A 98 -4.95 12.35 -3.79
CA PRO A 98 -4.19 13.46 -4.35
C PRO A 98 -2.89 13.72 -3.60
N LYS A 99 -1.87 14.22 -4.31
CA LYS A 99 -0.60 14.60 -3.69
C LYS A 99 -0.82 15.67 -2.61
N GLY A 100 -0.26 15.42 -1.41
CA GLY A 100 -0.39 16.32 -0.27
C GLY A 100 -1.60 16.05 0.62
N GLN A 101 -2.55 15.22 0.21
CA GLN A 101 -3.66 14.82 1.08
C GLN A 101 -3.15 14.09 2.33
N VAL A 102 -3.76 14.42 3.47
CA VAL A 102 -3.46 13.80 4.77
C VAL A 102 -4.71 13.13 5.30
N THR A 103 -4.59 11.86 5.63
CA THR A 103 -5.67 11.08 6.26
C THR A 103 -5.34 10.87 7.74
N THR A 104 -6.30 11.20 8.61
CA THR A 104 -6.18 10.92 10.04
C THR A 104 -6.73 9.53 10.35
N ILE A 105 -5.89 8.69 10.96
CA ILE A 105 -6.28 7.35 11.42
C ILE A 105 -6.47 7.41 12.93
N LYS A 106 -7.64 6.95 13.39
CA LYS A 106 -7.98 6.80 14.80
C LYS A 106 -8.23 5.32 15.15
N PRO A 107 -8.03 4.90 16.40
CA PRO A 107 -8.37 3.55 16.82
C PRO A 107 -9.89 3.36 16.78
N VAL A 108 -10.35 2.17 16.34
CA VAL A 108 -11.80 1.87 16.22
C VAL A 108 -12.33 1.19 17.48
N LYS A 109 -11.60 0.18 17.99
CA LYS A 109 -12.02 -0.64 19.14
C LYS A 109 -11.18 -0.44 20.41
N LYS A 110 -10.05 0.24 20.30
CA LYS A 110 -9.09 0.44 21.40
C LYS A 110 -8.92 1.92 21.69
N LYS A 111 -8.46 2.25 22.90
CA LYS A 111 -8.19 3.63 23.31
C LYS A 111 -7.00 4.24 22.55
N TRP A 112 -6.06 3.41 22.10
CA TRP A 112 -4.81 3.83 21.48
C TRP A 112 -4.51 3.05 20.20
N LEU A 113 -3.90 3.72 19.24
CA LEU A 113 -3.20 3.08 18.13
C LEU A 113 -1.85 2.57 18.65
N THR A 114 -1.58 1.31 18.43
CA THR A 114 -0.35 0.63 18.84
C THR A 114 0.59 0.56 17.65
N ILE A 115 1.64 1.38 17.64
CA ILE A 115 2.60 1.47 16.54
C ILE A 115 3.86 0.71 16.95
N PRO A 116 4.20 -0.41 16.30
CA PRO A 116 5.39 -1.17 16.66
C PRO A 116 6.66 -0.38 16.33
N LEU A 117 7.58 -0.34 17.28
CA LEU A 117 8.92 0.19 17.13
C LEU A 117 9.89 -0.90 16.68
N GLU A 118 11.12 -0.54 16.35
CA GLU A 118 12.11 -1.46 15.79
C GLU A 118 12.33 -2.71 16.65
N ALA A 119 12.40 -2.56 17.98
CA ALA A 119 12.60 -3.67 18.89
C ALA A 119 11.43 -4.68 18.89
N ALA A 120 10.22 -4.24 18.55
CA ALA A 120 9.04 -5.09 18.43
C ALA A 120 8.92 -5.79 17.07
N MET A 121 9.86 -5.58 16.16
CA MET A 121 9.79 -6.11 14.81
C MET A 121 10.88 -7.16 14.53
N THR A 122 10.58 -8.07 13.62
CA THR A 122 11.56 -8.98 13.04
C THR A 122 12.44 -8.23 12.02
N PRO A 123 13.60 -8.76 11.60
CA PRO A 123 14.38 -8.22 10.50
C PRO A 123 13.59 -8.10 9.19
N LYS A 124 12.54 -8.90 9.02
CA LYS A 124 11.63 -8.84 7.87
C LYS A 124 10.56 -7.74 8.01
N GLY A 125 10.54 -7.01 9.14
CA GLY A 125 9.57 -5.94 9.41
C GLY A 125 8.20 -6.41 9.87
N GLU A 126 8.06 -7.67 10.30
CA GLU A 126 6.84 -8.21 10.90
C GLU A 126 6.84 -7.94 12.41
N VAL A 127 5.67 -7.72 12.98
CA VAL A 127 5.52 -7.55 14.42
C VAL A 127 5.63 -8.92 15.09
N ARG A 128 6.51 -9.06 16.09
CA ARG A 128 6.76 -10.34 16.77
C ARG A 128 5.56 -10.85 17.60
N GLY A 129 4.74 -9.94 18.09
CA GLY A 129 3.55 -10.26 18.88
C GLY A 129 2.72 -9.00 19.17
N SER A 130 1.51 -9.18 19.68
CA SER A 130 0.68 -8.05 20.11
C SER A 130 1.31 -7.33 21.29
N ALA A 131 0.98 -6.05 21.51
CA ALA A 131 1.48 -5.28 22.64
C ALA A 131 1.10 -5.88 24.03
N GLN A 132 0.11 -6.76 24.07
CA GLN A 132 -0.37 -7.43 25.30
C GLN A 132 0.18 -8.84 25.46
N ASP A 133 1.03 -9.29 24.55
CA ASP A 133 1.55 -10.66 24.55
C ASP A 133 2.72 -10.79 25.54
N LYS A 134 2.36 -11.18 26.77
CA LYS A 134 3.33 -11.40 27.85
C LYS A 134 4.33 -12.52 27.56
N ALA A 135 3.93 -13.52 26.77
CA ALA A 135 4.83 -14.61 26.39
C ALA A 135 5.96 -14.12 25.49
N VAL A 136 5.68 -13.08 24.69
CA VAL A 136 6.65 -12.49 23.77
C VAL A 136 7.48 -11.39 24.45
N TRP A 137 6.87 -10.57 25.30
CA TRP A 137 7.48 -9.34 25.82
C TRP A 137 7.87 -9.40 27.30
N GLY A 138 7.47 -10.44 28.03
CA GLY A 138 7.66 -10.52 29.45
C GLY A 138 6.93 -9.40 30.21
N ASN A 139 7.59 -8.84 31.21
CA ASN A 139 7.05 -7.71 31.95
C ASN A 139 7.15 -6.44 31.11
N THR A 140 6.03 -5.77 30.93
CA THR A 140 5.91 -4.52 30.20
C THR A 140 5.38 -3.42 31.10
N PHE A 141 5.81 -2.19 30.84
CA PHE A 141 5.33 -1.00 31.56
C PHE A 141 5.20 0.19 30.57
N PHE A 142 4.38 1.16 30.97
CA PHE A 142 4.20 2.38 30.19
C PHE A 142 5.03 3.49 30.79
N ASP A 143 5.69 4.23 29.91
CA ASP A 143 6.39 5.45 30.27
C ASP A 143 6.31 6.48 29.14
N ARG A 144 6.66 7.73 29.44
CA ARG A 144 6.72 8.79 28.45
C ARG A 144 8.16 9.06 28.07
N ASN A 145 8.38 9.26 26.77
CA ASN A 145 9.68 9.74 26.30
C ASN A 145 9.80 11.26 26.52
N ASP A 146 11.00 11.80 26.24
CA ASP A 146 11.31 13.23 26.35
C ASP A 146 10.38 14.14 25.54
N LYS A 147 9.71 13.58 24.52
CA LYS A 147 8.71 14.26 23.67
C LYS A 147 7.28 14.15 24.20
N GLY A 148 7.08 13.52 25.36
CA GLY A 148 5.77 13.29 25.95
C GLY A 148 4.95 12.18 25.31
N ASP A 149 5.48 11.45 24.32
CA ASP A 149 4.81 10.32 23.71
C ASP A 149 4.72 9.14 24.68
N LEU A 150 3.55 8.52 24.78
CA LEU A 150 3.34 7.31 25.60
C LEU A 150 3.91 6.09 24.90
N ILE A 151 4.85 5.42 25.55
CA ILE A 151 5.56 4.25 25.02
C ILE A 151 5.34 3.06 25.93
N LEU A 152 5.11 1.89 25.33
CA LEU A 152 5.16 0.60 26.02
C LEU A 152 6.59 0.07 25.92
N TYR A 153 7.23 -0.10 27.07
CA TYR A 153 8.54 -0.71 27.21
C TYR A 153 8.42 -2.14 27.64
N GLY A 154 9.40 -2.96 27.32
CA GLY A 154 9.51 -4.34 27.74
C GLY A 154 10.94 -4.84 27.69
N GLN A 155 11.15 -6.04 28.17
CA GLN A 155 12.46 -6.68 28.12
C GLN A 155 12.70 -7.32 26.76
N LYS A 156 13.89 -7.18 26.20
CA LYS A 156 14.28 -7.86 24.97
C LYS A 156 14.61 -9.31 25.29
N LEU A 157 13.59 -10.17 25.24
CA LEU A 157 13.73 -11.62 25.54
C LEU A 157 14.43 -12.41 24.41
N PHE A 158 14.66 -11.79 23.26
CA PHE A 158 15.21 -12.47 22.07
C PHE A 158 16.68 -12.16 21.88
N GLN A 159 17.53 -12.70 22.72
CA GLN A 159 18.93 -12.92 22.35
C GLN A 159 19.07 -14.34 21.78
N LYS A 160 19.82 -14.46 20.67
CA LYS A 160 20.15 -15.75 20.05
C LYS A 160 20.85 -16.61 21.11
N GLY A 161 20.20 -17.68 21.57
CA GLY A 161 20.74 -18.56 22.62
C GLY A 161 20.27 -18.28 24.07
N ALA A 162 19.47 -17.27 24.35
CA ALA A 162 18.92 -17.07 25.68
C ALA A 162 17.78 -18.07 25.94
N LYS A 163 17.95 -18.93 26.96
CA LYS A 163 16.86 -19.78 27.49
C LYS A 163 15.77 -18.86 28.02
N THR A 164 14.51 -19.17 27.69
CA THR A 164 13.32 -18.52 28.25
C THR A 164 13.44 -18.50 29.76
N GLY A 165 13.45 -17.31 30.38
CA GLY A 165 13.48 -17.16 31.84
C GLY A 165 14.70 -16.46 32.42
N GLN A 166 15.73 -16.10 31.65
CA GLN A 166 16.84 -15.31 32.21
C GLN A 166 16.43 -13.84 32.36
N ALA A 167 16.19 -13.42 33.61
CA ALA A 167 16.08 -12.03 34.02
C ALA A 167 17.39 -11.31 33.74
N GLY A 168 17.40 -10.38 32.79
CA GLY A 168 18.61 -9.62 32.43
C GLY A 168 18.53 -8.92 31.06
N GLY A 169 17.41 -8.99 30.40
CA GLY A 169 17.23 -8.36 29.09
C GLY A 169 17.16 -6.83 29.22
N LYS A 170 17.89 -6.13 28.34
CA LYS A 170 17.84 -4.68 28.22
C LYS A 170 16.40 -4.20 27.98
N ILE A 171 15.95 -3.24 28.77
CA ILE A 171 14.67 -2.56 28.57
C ILE A 171 14.72 -1.81 27.24
N VAL A 172 13.76 -2.05 26.40
CA VAL A 172 13.67 -1.43 25.06
C VAL A 172 12.26 -0.91 24.79
N PRO A 173 12.11 0.18 24.02
CA PRO A 173 10.81 0.67 23.61
C PRO A 173 10.22 -0.27 22.55
N LEU A 174 9.03 -0.82 22.82
CA LEU A 174 8.37 -1.81 21.97
C LEU A 174 7.30 -1.18 21.08
N PHE A 175 6.42 -0.36 21.67
CA PHE A 175 5.29 0.21 20.96
C PHE A 175 5.07 1.66 21.35
N LEU A 176 4.86 2.50 20.34
CA LEU A 176 4.39 3.86 20.52
C LEU A 176 2.85 3.85 20.52
N LEU A 177 2.24 4.50 21.51
CA LEU A 177 0.79 4.60 21.63
C LEU A 177 0.34 6.03 21.30
N ARG A 178 -0.59 6.14 20.36
CA ARG A 178 -1.16 7.43 19.94
C ARG A 178 -2.67 7.38 19.85
N LYS A 179 -3.34 8.48 20.18
CA LYS A 179 -4.78 8.64 20.00
C LYS A 179 -5.15 8.73 18.52
N GLU A 180 -4.26 9.30 17.72
CA GLU A 180 -4.40 9.41 16.28
C GLU A 180 -3.03 9.51 15.60
N ILE A 181 -2.99 9.17 14.33
CA ILE A 181 -1.85 9.42 13.45
C ILE A 181 -2.31 10.08 12.15
N LYS A 182 -1.49 10.97 11.63
CA LYS A 182 -1.69 11.62 10.33
C LYS A 182 -0.79 10.95 9.29
N VAL A 183 -1.39 10.39 8.25
CA VAL A 183 -0.69 9.69 7.17
C VAL A 183 -0.86 10.47 5.89
N LYS A 184 0.24 10.84 5.25
CA LYS A 184 0.21 11.45 3.90
C LYS A 184 -0.06 10.36 2.86
N THR A 185 -0.89 10.68 1.87
CA THR A 185 -1.08 9.82 0.69
C THR A 185 0.25 9.63 -0.04
N ARG A 186 0.46 8.47 -0.61
CA ARG A 186 1.72 8.09 -1.29
C ARG A 186 1.50 7.49 -2.67
N ILE A 187 0.29 7.01 -2.96
CA ILE A 187 -0.13 6.51 -4.26
C ILE A 187 -1.03 7.60 -4.85
N HIS A 188 -0.56 8.25 -5.90
CA HIS A 188 -1.19 9.43 -6.49
C HIS A 188 -1.86 9.06 -7.81
N PRO A 189 -3.21 8.97 -7.86
CA PRO A 189 -3.94 8.61 -9.07
C PRO A 189 -3.58 9.49 -10.27
N GLU A 190 -3.46 10.79 -10.08
CA GLU A 190 -3.11 11.75 -11.13
C GLU A 190 -1.78 11.43 -11.82
N VAL A 191 -0.79 10.97 -11.05
CA VAL A 191 0.53 10.57 -11.59
C VAL A 191 0.41 9.27 -12.40
N ILE A 192 -0.40 8.33 -11.90
CA ILE A 192 -0.67 7.05 -12.56
C ILE A 192 -1.36 7.28 -13.87
N PHE A 193 -2.37 8.18 -13.89
CA PHE A 193 -3.12 8.51 -15.12
C PHE A 193 -2.27 9.17 -16.17
N LYS A 194 -1.51 10.19 -15.78
CA LYS A 194 -0.62 10.89 -16.72
C LYS A 194 0.34 9.91 -17.40
N TRP A 195 0.95 9.03 -16.62
CA TRP A 195 1.85 8.00 -17.15
C TRP A 195 1.09 6.98 -18.01
N GLY A 196 -0.04 6.47 -17.52
CA GLY A 196 -0.83 5.44 -18.18
C GLY A 196 -1.42 5.90 -19.51
N LYS A 197 -1.90 7.14 -19.59
CA LYS A 197 -2.38 7.75 -20.84
C LYS A 197 -1.25 7.79 -21.91
N ALA A 198 -0.08 8.27 -21.52
CA ALA A 198 1.06 8.33 -22.44
C ALA A 198 1.46 6.93 -22.94
N LYS A 199 1.53 5.95 -22.03
CA LYS A 199 1.89 4.57 -22.37
C LYS A 199 0.85 3.87 -23.24
N PHE A 200 -0.44 4.11 -22.97
CA PHE A 200 -1.53 3.57 -23.77
C PHE A 200 -1.47 4.11 -25.22
N ILE A 201 -1.26 5.42 -25.39
CA ILE A 201 -1.13 6.04 -26.73
C ILE A 201 0.08 5.46 -27.48
N GLU A 202 1.22 5.31 -26.81
CA GLU A 202 2.41 4.67 -27.40
C GLU A 202 2.11 3.24 -27.89
N ASN A 203 1.44 2.44 -27.06
CA ASN A 203 1.07 1.07 -27.40
C ASN A 203 0.04 1.03 -28.54
N LEU A 204 -0.93 1.97 -28.54
CA LEU A 204 -1.94 2.09 -29.58
C LEU A 204 -1.29 2.39 -30.94
N GLN A 205 -0.35 3.33 -30.99
CA GLN A 205 0.39 3.67 -32.21
C GLN A 205 1.17 2.49 -32.75
N LYS A 206 1.80 1.68 -31.88
CA LYS A 206 2.57 0.50 -32.27
C LYS A 206 1.71 -0.62 -32.85
N GLU A 207 0.47 -0.77 -32.38
CA GLU A 207 -0.38 -1.91 -32.73
C GLU A 207 -1.41 -1.62 -33.83
N ILE A 208 -1.83 -0.38 -33.99
CA ILE A 208 -2.88 0.00 -34.95
C ILE A 208 -2.29 0.64 -36.20
N LEU A 209 -1.16 1.36 -36.08
CA LEU A 209 -0.52 2.03 -37.21
C LEU A 209 0.51 1.16 -37.94
N LYS A 210 0.65 -0.09 -37.54
CA LYS A 210 1.32 -1.16 -38.29
C LYS A 210 0.29 -1.89 -39.18
#